data_4dff913a446386371b4358b385f6ed7b
#
_entry.id   4dff913a446386371b4358b385f6ed7b
#
_cell.length_a   1.000
_cell.length_b   1.000
_cell.length_c   1.000
_cell.angle_alpha   90.00
_cell.angle_beta   90.00
_cell.angle_gamma   90.00
#
_symmetry.space_group_name_H-M   'P 1'
#
loop_
_entity.id
_entity.type
_entity.pdbx_description
1 polymer ?
#
loop_
_entity_poly.entity_id
_entity_poly.type
_entity_poly.pdbx_seq_one_letter_code
_entity_poly.pdbx_strand_id
1 'polypeptide(L)'
;MFVRRKTSKNSPKIAIQLVENIRDGNKVKQKIVRHFGTALDEKEAKVLIRLAETYKMQLQEQSAQLQLFEKSAIDTIEKLTESASKWQPERLDVNLRNIVEEKRITTGVHQVFGKIFDKVGFNDVLKRPSNKKSSVRLLKNVVIGRIAEPSSKRSTVRMLSEEYGINTQLTSIYRMMDFMDEDVIEKIQQKTYSYTRQLKGEELDVIFYDCTSLYFESFKQEGLMQNGYSKDGKFNQAQIILSILVTKQGLAVGYQVYSGNTFEGNTLEDAVELIKKKYKIGEVIFVADSGLISHKNTRELHQNNVSFIMGARIKNQDKEITEQILDESNYKLINNKQYENGLKYKQIPLNEYLTMTVTYSPKRAEKDKYDRETAIEKLKKKLNKSKNPKGLLSNFGYKKFIKIQGEADLEIDEEKLKEAEKWDGLKGIVSNTKDLTPLQQITHYAGLWQVEETFRISKHDVKMRPIYHWTDRRIKAHIAICFMALSCMRFAEYEVAARYKKISPVEIRRQLKQVQTSILKDKSTGKLYALPSKIQEDAFKILRLYDIKHITTPYEIS
;
A
#
# COMPACT_ATOMS: atom_id res chain seq x y z
N MET A 1 -35.33 12.51 3.40
CA MET A 1 -35.65 11.60 4.52
C MET A 1 -37.01 11.90 5.08
N PHE A 2 -37.82 10.90 5.44
CA PHE A 2 -39.14 11.05 6.05
C PHE A 2 -39.39 9.91 7.05
N VAL A 3 -40.27 10.15 8.00
CA VAL A 3 -40.69 9.14 8.99
C VAL A 3 -41.82 8.29 8.38
N ARG A 4 -41.61 6.98 8.33
CA ARG A 4 -42.56 6.01 7.79
C ARG A 4 -43.16 5.17 8.91
N ARG A 5 -44.51 5.08 8.91
CA ARG A 5 -45.29 4.10 9.68
C ARG A 5 -45.49 2.85 8.81
N LYS A 6 -45.10 1.70 9.27
CA LYS A 6 -45.37 0.41 8.59
C LYS A 6 -46.23 -0.49 9.46
N THR A 7 -47.40 -0.77 8.99
CA THR A 7 -48.36 -1.73 9.59
C THR A 7 -48.37 -3.02 8.75
N SER A 8 -48.64 -4.13 9.35
CA SER A 8 -48.88 -5.42 8.67
C SER A 8 -50.34 -5.84 8.83
N LYS A 9 -50.95 -6.39 7.78
CA LYS A 9 -52.35 -6.85 7.81
C LYS A 9 -52.63 -7.89 8.89
N ASN A 10 -51.60 -8.61 9.35
CA ASN A 10 -51.73 -9.72 10.30
C ASN A 10 -51.17 -9.41 11.70
N SER A 11 -50.90 -8.13 12.03
CA SER A 11 -50.35 -7.75 13.33
C SER A 11 -50.77 -6.33 13.71
N PRO A 12 -51.25 -6.09 14.95
CA PRO A 12 -51.57 -4.75 15.43
C PRO A 12 -50.35 -3.87 15.66
N LYS A 13 -49.13 -4.39 15.44
CA LYS A 13 -47.85 -3.71 15.70
C LYS A 13 -47.56 -2.68 14.61
N ILE A 14 -47.13 -1.47 15.03
CA ILE A 14 -46.79 -0.35 14.15
C ILE A 14 -45.29 -0.12 14.23
N ALA A 15 -44.56 -0.41 13.17
CA ALA A 15 -43.10 -0.14 13.09
C ALA A 15 -42.84 1.30 12.61
N ILE A 16 -42.03 2.07 13.37
CA ILE A 16 -41.63 3.45 13.05
C ILE A 16 -40.20 3.44 12.53
N GLN A 17 -40.01 3.98 11.33
CA GLN A 17 -38.75 3.97 10.60
C GLN A 17 -38.46 5.34 9.98
N LEU A 18 -37.19 5.80 10.03
CA LEU A 18 -36.72 6.89 9.21
C LEU A 18 -36.22 6.32 7.88
N VAL A 19 -36.72 6.84 6.77
CA VAL A 19 -36.49 6.30 5.43
C VAL A 19 -35.99 7.40 4.52
N GLU A 20 -35.08 7.06 3.62
CA GLU A 20 -34.54 7.93 2.58
C GLU A 20 -34.87 7.36 1.20
N ASN A 21 -35.34 8.22 0.29
CA ASN A 21 -35.51 7.86 -1.11
C ASN A 21 -34.18 7.97 -1.84
N ILE A 22 -33.69 6.86 -2.41
CA ILE A 22 -32.50 6.82 -3.23
C ILE A 22 -32.92 6.57 -4.68
N ARG A 23 -32.50 7.47 -5.60
CA ARG A 23 -32.69 7.26 -7.03
C ARG A 23 -31.59 6.37 -7.59
N ASP A 24 -31.98 5.28 -8.24
CA ASP A 24 -31.11 4.34 -8.95
C ASP A 24 -31.61 4.29 -10.41
N GLY A 25 -31.05 5.17 -11.24
CA GLY A 25 -31.55 5.44 -12.59
C GLY A 25 -32.97 6.03 -12.55
N ASN A 26 -33.92 5.42 -13.26
CA ASN A 26 -35.33 5.83 -13.31
C ASN A 26 -36.19 5.25 -12.16
N LYS A 27 -35.60 4.44 -11.26
CA LYS A 27 -36.34 3.84 -10.14
C LYS A 27 -35.98 4.50 -8.82
N VAL A 28 -37.00 4.77 -8.00
CA VAL A 28 -36.81 5.26 -6.62
C VAL A 28 -36.89 4.06 -5.67
N LYS A 29 -35.81 3.79 -4.94
CA LYS A 29 -35.76 2.79 -3.87
C LYS A 29 -35.76 3.47 -2.51
N GLN A 30 -36.50 2.90 -1.56
CA GLN A 30 -36.52 3.38 -0.18
C GLN A 30 -35.50 2.63 0.67
N LYS A 31 -34.58 3.36 1.31
CA LYS A 31 -33.59 2.82 2.24
C LYS A 31 -33.96 3.22 3.66
N ILE A 32 -34.03 2.23 4.56
CA ILE A 32 -34.22 2.48 5.99
C ILE A 32 -32.93 3.05 6.55
N VAL A 33 -32.98 4.30 7.05
CA VAL A 33 -31.87 4.97 7.71
C VAL A 33 -31.75 4.51 9.16
N ARG A 34 -32.90 4.43 9.87
CA ARG A 34 -32.97 3.95 11.24
C ARG A 34 -34.36 3.38 11.56
N HIS A 35 -34.38 2.30 12.34
CA HIS A 35 -35.59 1.76 12.95
C HIS A 35 -35.67 2.26 14.40
N PHE A 36 -36.79 2.91 14.77
CA PHE A 36 -37.00 3.52 16.10
C PHE A 36 -37.71 2.61 17.09
N GLY A 37 -38.34 1.59 16.59
CA GLY A 37 -39.07 0.60 17.40
C GLY A 37 -40.42 0.19 16.77
N THR A 38 -41.08 -0.69 17.47
CA THR A 38 -42.41 -1.20 17.07
C THR A 38 -43.36 -0.93 18.21
N ALA A 39 -44.33 -0.07 17.96
CA ALA A 39 -45.38 0.30 18.92
C ALA A 39 -46.51 -0.76 18.96
N LEU A 40 -47.08 -0.98 20.12
CA LEU A 40 -48.22 -1.85 20.32
C LEU A 40 -49.55 -1.09 20.26
N ASP A 41 -49.52 0.22 20.52
CA ASP A 41 -50.68 1.11 20.45
C ASP A 41 -50.32 2.48 19.82
N GLU A 42 -51.35 3.31 19.58
CA GLU A 42 -51.22 4.67 18.99
C GLU A 42 -50.48 5.67 19.90
N LYS A 43 -50.52 5.50 21.24
CA LYS A 43 -49.79 6.38 22.16
C LYS A 43 -48.29 6.16 22.05
N GLU A 44 -47.88 4.91 22.05
CA GLU A 44 -46.49 4.49 21.88
C GLU A 44 -45.97 4.90 20.47
N ALA A 45 -46.81 4.72 19.43
CA ALA A 45 -46.46 5.14 18.07
C ALA A 45 -46.19 6.64 17.98
N LYS A 46 -46.98 7.50 18.64
CA LYS A 46 -46.76 8.96 18.70
C LYS A 46 -45.44 9.33 19.36
N VAL A 47 -45.05 8.60 20.42
CA VAL A 47 -43.76 8.84 21.09
C VAL A 47 -42.58 8.50 20.16
N LEU A 48 -42.64 7.34 19.51
CA LEU A 48 -41.59 6.91 18.57
C LEU A 48 -41.52 7.81 17.33
N ILE A 49 -42.64 8.33 16.85
CA ILE A 49 -42.67 9.32 15.75
C ILE A 49 -41.98 10.61 16.16
N ARG A 50 -42.27 11.15 17.35
CA ARG A 50 -41.58 12.34 17.87
C ARG A 50 -40.09 12.13 17.98
N LEU A 51 -39.66 11.00 18.50
CA LEU A 51 -38.22 10.63 18.55
C LEU A 51 -37.59 10.57 17.16
N ALA A 52 -38.27 9.99 16.16
CA ALA A 52 -37.83 9.90 14.80
C ALA A 52 -37.74 11.28 14.11
N GLU A 53 -38.70 12.17 14.38
CA GLU A 53 -38.70 13.54 13.86
C GLU A 53 -37.60 14.40 14.51
N THR A 54 -37.42 14.31 15.83
CA THR A 54 -36.32 14.98 16.53
C THR A 54 -34.96 14.53 15.98
N TYR A 55 -34.77 13.25 15.77
CA TYR A 55 -33.55 12.72 15.17
C TYR A 55 -33.36 13.17 13.71
N LYS A 56 -34.45 13.24 12.94
CA LYS A 56 -34.43 13.79 11.58
C LYS A 56 -34.00 15.26 11.58
N MET A 57 -34.55 16.09 12.50
CA MET A 57 -34.16 17.49 12.66
C MET A 57 -32.68 17.62 13.04
N GLN A 58 -32.20 16.85 14.01
CA GLN A 58 -30.79 16.82 14.37
C GLN A 58 -29.87 16.45 13.19
N LEU A 59 -30.26 15.50 12.36
CA LEU A 59 -29.52 15.15 11.14
C LEU A 59 -29.54 16.26 10.09
N GLN A 60 -30.67 16.99 9.99
CA GLN A 60 -30.80 18.12 9.07
C GLN A 60 -30.02 19.35 9.56
N GLU A 61 -30.08 19.67 10.86
CA GLU A 61 -29.28 20.73 11.48
C GLU A 61 -27.79 20.44 11.42
N GLN A 62 -27.38 19.21 11.71
CA GLN A 62 -25.99 18.79 11.52
C GLN A 62 -25.56 18.90 10.07
N SER A 63 -26.41 18.58 9.09
CA SER A 63 -26.07 18.73 7.68
C SER A 63 -26.02 20.20 7.22
N ALA A 64 -26.85 21.08 7.77
CA ALA A 64 -26.86 22.51 7.47
C ALA A 64 -25.69 23.24 8.15
N GLN A 65 -25.40 22.97 9.43
CA GLN A 65 -24.20 23.47 10.12
C GLN A 65 -22.92 22.99 9.43
N LEU A 66 -22.90 21.78 8.92
CA LEU A 66 -21.75 21.21 8.23
C LEU A 66 -21.52 21.80 6.85
N GLN A 67 -22.55 22.21 6.11
CA GLN A 67 -22.37 22.98 4.88
C GLN A 67 -21.76 24.35 5.14
N LEU A 68 -22.09 24.99 6.26
CA LEU A 68 -21.48 26.24 6.72
C LEU A 68 -20.03 26.02 7.21
N PHE A 69 -19.78 24.94 7.99
CA PHE A 69 -18.43 24.57 8.46
C PHE A 69 -17.52 24.04 7.34
N GLU A 70 -18.04 23.26 6.39
CA GLU A 70 -17.27 22.83 5.21
C GLU A 70 -16.82 24.03 4.38
N LYS A 71 -17.65 25.06 4.23
CA LYS A 71 -17.30 26.27 3.48
C LYS A 71 -16.18 27.07 4.15
N SER A 72 -16.18 27.18 5.50
CA SER A 72 -15.18 27.96 6.24
C SER A 72 -13.83 27.27 6.42
N ALA A 73 -13.79 25.96 6.51
CA ALA A 73 -12.57 25.21 6.87
C ALA A 73 -11.77 24.70 5.66
N ILE A 74 -12.44 24.44 4.55
CA ILE A 74 -11.80 24.16 3.26
C ILE A 74 -11.02 25.39 2.79
N ASP A 75 -11.49 26.54 3.15
CA ASP A 75 -10.89 27.84 2.89
C ASP A 75 -9.50 28.03 3.53
N THR A 76 -9.09 27.33 4.59
CA THR A 76 -7.86 27.74 5.31
C THR A 76 -6.58 27.42 4.54
N ILE A 77 -6.41 26.20 4.04
CA ILE A 77 -5.20 25.86 3.23
C ILE A 77 -5.32 26.50 1.83
N GLU A 78 -6.51 26.51 1.24
CA GLU A 78 -6.73 27.16 -0.06
C GLU A 78 -6.54 28.66 0.05
N LYS A 79 -7.08 29.33 1.08
CA LYS A 79 -6.83 30.75 1.38
C LYS A 79 -5.35 31.04 1.61
N LEU A 80 -4.66 30.23 2.41
CA LEU A 80 -3.21 30.37 2.59
C LEU A 80 -2.45 30.25 1.27
N THR A 81 -2.82 29.29 0.44
CA THR A 81 -2.17 29.09 -0.87
C THR A 81 -2.49 30.21 -1.83
N GLU A 82 -3.74 30.69 -1.84
CA GLU A 82 -4.19 31.82 -2.67
C GLU A 82 -3.57 33.14 -2.21
N SER A 83 -3.58 33.44 -0.91
CA SER A 83 -2.92 34.62 -0.35
C SER A 83 -1.40 34.60 -0.58
N ALA A 84 -0.77 33.41 -0.47
CA ALA A 84 0.64 33.26 -0.78
C ALA A 84 0.96 33.47 -2.27
N SER A 85 0.04 33.11 -3.18
CA SER A 85 0.24 33.32 -4.63
C SER A 85 0.15 34.81 -5.03
N LYS A 86 -0.63 35.60 -4.30
CA LYS A 86 -0.82 37.02 -4.51
C LYS A 86 0.14 37.88 -3.69
N TRP A 87 0.98 37.25 -2.85
CA TRP A 87 1.85 37.95 -1.93
C TRP A 87 2.85 38.90 -2.65
N GLN A 88 2.90 40.12 -2.17
CA GLN A 88 3.93 41.12 -2.47
C GLN A 88 4.58 41.59 -1.16
N PRO A 89 5.83 42.03 -1.16
CA PRO A 89 6.51 42.50 0.03
C PRO A 89 5.92 43.86 0.46
N GLU A 90 4.85 43.80 1.24
CA GLU A 90 4.25 44.99 1.83
C GLU A 90 4.70 45.15 3.28
N ARG A 91 4.78 46.42 3.74
CA ARG A 91 5.05 46.73 5.14
C ARG A 91 3.81 46.41 5.97
N LEU A 92 3.92 45.42 6.87
CA LEU A 92 2.89 45.13 7.85
C LEU A 92 3.16 45.93 9.12
N ASP A 93 2.20 46.76 9.53
CA ASP A 93 2.25 47.47 10.80
C ASP A 93 1.31 46.82 11.80
N VAL A 94 1.90 46.06 12.74
CA VAL A 94 1.14 45.17 13.66
C VAL A 94 1.69 45.32 15.07
N ASN A 95 0.80 45.58 16.04
CA ASN A 95 1.16 45.61 17.43
C ASN A 95 1.27 44.16 17.99
N LEU A 96 2.49 43.70 18.28
CA LEU A 96 2.75 42.36 18.76
C LEU A 96 2.01 41.98 20.06
N ARG A 97 1.63 42.99 20.91
CA ARG A 97 0.85 42.74 22.14
C ARG A 97 -0.57 42.28 21.86
N ASN A 98 -1.11 42.58 20.68
CA ASN A 98 -2.46 42.21 20.29
C ASN A 98 -2.50 40.87 19.51
N ILE A 99 -1.36 40.32 19.16
CA ILE A 99 -1.27 39.10 18.34
C ILE A 99 -1.38 37.86 19.21
N VAL A 100 -2.24 36.91 18.78
CA VAL A 100 -2.34 35.55 19.31
C VAL A 100 -2.24 34.53 18.19
N GLU A 101 -1.59 33.42 18.47
CA GLU A 101 -1.62 32.27 17.56
C GLU A 101 -2.96 31.54 17.73
N GLU A 102 -3.79 31.52 16.69
CA GLU A 102 -5.04 30.77 16.69
C GLU A 102 -4.83 29.31 16.32
N LYS A 103 -3.95 29.07 15.35
CA LYS A 103 -3.72 27.72 14.81
C LYS A 103 -2.37 27.63 14.12
N ARG A 104 -1.78 26.43 14.14
CA ARG A 104 -0.60 26.11 13.33
C ARG A 104 -0.96 25.02 12.34
N ILE A 105 -0.67 25.22 11.07
CA ILE A 105 -1.07 24.35 9.97
C ILE A 105 0.16 23.80 9.25
N THR A 106 0.19 22.50 9.03
CA THR A 106 1.19 21.84 8.20
C THR A 106 0.83 22.02 6.73
N THR A 107 1.60 22.83 6.00
CA THR A 107 1.32 23.15 4.60
C THR A 107 2.10 22.31 3.62
N GLY A 108 3.36 21.97 3.92
CA GLY A 108 4.29 21.35 2.97
C GLY A 108 3.84 19.99 2.42
N VAL A 109 3.35 19.11 3.30
CA VAL A 109 2.84 17.78 2.89
C VAL A 109 1.68 17.93 1.92
N HIS A 110 0.71 18.81 2.27
CA HIS A 110 -0.47 19.02 1.45
C HIS A 110 -0.13 19.65 0.09
N GLN A 111 0.77 20.61 0.07
CA GLN A 111 1.18 21.30 -1.16
C GLN A 111 1.93 20.37 -2.12
N VAL A 112 2.94 19.65 -1.64
CA VAL A 112 3.78 18.77 -2.49
C VAL A 112 2.98 17.57 -2.96
N PHE A 113 2.42 16.78 -2.05
CA PHE A 113 1.68 15.58 -2.45
C PHE A 113 0.35 15.91 -3.13
N GLY A 114 -0.21 17.11 -2.86
CA GLY A 114 -1.34 17.62 -3.60
C GLY A 114 -1.02 17.89 -5.07
N LYS A 115 0.15 18.48 -5.37
CA LYS A 115 0.61 18.66 -6.76
C LYS A 115 0.91 17.33 -7.45
N ILE A 116 1.52 16.37 -6.74
CA ILE A 116 1.77 15.02 -7.29
C ILE A 116 0.43 14.33 -7.61
N PHE A 117 -0.53 14.37 -6.70
CA PHE A 117 -1.87 13.83 -6.92
C PHE A 117 -2.51 14.39 -8.19
N ASP A 118 -2.40 15.70 -8.41
CA ASP A 118 -2.94 16.38 -9.60
C ASP A 118 -2.15 16.03 -10.86
N LYS A 119 -0.81 15.98 -10.81
CA LYS A 119 0.06 15.59 -11.93
C LYS A 119 -0.21 14.16 -12.40
N VAL A 120 -0.44 13.24 -11.48
CA VAL A 120 -0.81 11.85 -11.80
C VAL A 120 -2.21 11.78 -12.45
N GLY A 121 -3.04 12.80 -12.27
CA GLY A 121 -4.40 12.87 -12.81
C GLY A 121 -5.43 12.16 -11.95
N PHE A 122 -5.18 12.01 -10.64
CA PHE A 122 -6.14 11.40 -9.72
C PHE A 122 -7.37 12.26 -9.45
N ASN A 123 -7.36 13.55 -9.81
CA ASN A 123 -8.51 14.44 -9.77
C ASN A 123 -9.62 14.07 -10.77
N ASP A 124 -9.34 13.20 -11.76
CA ASP A 124 -10.30 12.79 -12.79
C ASP A 124 -10.87 11.39 -12.60
N VAL A 125 -10.50 10.67 -11.54
CA VAL A 125 -10.91 9.26 -11.36
C VAL A 125 -12.37 9.10 -10.97
N LEU A 126 -12.96 10.04 -10.23
CA LEU A 126 -14.37 9.99 -9.79
C LEU A 126 -15.32 10.58 -10.85
N LYS A 127 -16.29 9.79 -11.31
CA LYS A 127 -17.13 10.10 -12.50
C LYS A 127 -18.44 10.89 -12.23
N ARG A 128 -18.88 11.15 -10.99
CA ARG A 128 -20.25 11.68 -10.77
C ARG A 128 -20.36 13.20 -10.83
N PRO A 129 -21.35 13.75 -11.62
CA PRO A 129 -21.43 15.19 -11.95
C PRO A 129 -21.85 16.10 -10.80
N SER A 130 -22.79 15.71 -9.94
CA SER A 130 -23.46 16.60 -9.00
C SER A 130 -22.61 17.09 -7.82
N ASN A 131 -21.53 16.37 -7.45
CA ASN A 131 -20.62 16.71 -6.35
C ASN A 131 -19.16 16.34 -6.65
N LYS A 132 -18.76 16.37 -7.92
CA LYS A 132 -17.43 15.91 -8.37
C LYS A 132 -16.30 16.64 -7.65
N LYS A 133 -16.37 17.96 -7.55
CA LYS A 133 -15.30 18.78 -6.94
C LYS A 133 -15.10 18.45 -5.45
N SER A 134 -16.17 18.33 -4.66
CA SER A 134 -16.06 18.05 -3.22
C SER A 134 -15.59 16.62 -2.95
N SER A 135 -16.07 15.65 -3.73
CA SER A 135 -15.65 14.23 -3.58
C SER A 135 -14.19 14.01 -3.99
N VAL A 136 -13.72 14.66 -5.05
CA VAL A 136 -12.31 14.60 -5.49
C VAL A 136 -11.41 15.27 -4.45
N ARG A 137 -11.80 16.43 -3.93
CA ARG A 137 -11.07 17.12 -2.87
C ARG A 137 -10.99 16.26 -1.60
N LEU A 138 -12.09 15.61 -1.22
CA LEU A 138 -12.12 14.70 -0.10
C LEU A 138 -11.18 13.50 -0.33
N LEU A 139 -11.20 12.89 -1.52
CA LEU A 139 -10.28 11.81 -1.89
C LEU A 139 -8.82 12.28 -1.79
N LYS A 140 -8.49 13.44 -2.34
CA LYS A 140 -7.16 14.06 -2.25
C LYS A 140 -6.72 14.22 -0.80
N ASN A 141 -7.56 14.79 0.06
CA ASN A 141 -7.28 14.99 1.47
C ASN A 141 -7.09 13.67 2.24
N VAL A 142 -7.89 12.65 1.94
CA VAL A 142 -7.75 11.31 2.55
C VAL A 142 -6.47 10.61 2.10
N VAL A 143 -6.07 10.74 0.83
CA VAL A 143 -4.80 10.20 0.31
C VAL A 143 -3.62 10.93 0.95
N ILE A 144 -3.64 12.26 0.99
CA ILE A 144 -2.59 13.06 1.64
C ILE A 144 -2.52 12.76 3.14
N GLY A 145 -3.66 12.63 3.81
CA GLY A 145 -3.71 12.22 5.21
C GLY A 145 -3.09 10.84 5.43
N ARG A 146 -3.27 9.91 4.49
CA ARG A 146 -2.62 8.58 4.54
C ARG A 146 -1.10 8.68 4.37
N ILE A 147 -0.61 9.63 3.59
CA ILE A 147 0.83 9.90 3.45
C ILE A 147 1.37 10.56 4.71
N ALA A 148 0.70 11.60 5.19
CA ALA A 148 1.16 12.43 6.31
C ALA A 148 1.23 11.66 7.64
N GLU A 149 0.12 11.00 7.98
CA GLU A 149 -0.02 10.22 9.21
C GLU A 149 -0.99 9.04 9.00
N PRO A 150 -0.46 7.88 8.61
CA PRO A 150 -1.25 6.69 8.35
C PRO A 150 -2.00 6.22 9.60
N SER A 151 -3.32 6.33 9.58
CA SER A 151 -4.19 6.05 10.73
C SER A 151 -5.58 5.57 10.30
N SER A 152 -6.47 5.30 11.25
CA SER A 152 -7.88 4.99 10.96
C SER A 152 -8.59 6.18 10.31
N LYS A 153 -9.67 5.94 9.58
CA LYS A 153 -10.45 7.04 8.96
C LYS A 153 -10.96 8.05 10.00
N ARG A 154 -11.28 7.60 11.23
CA ARG A 154 -11.66 8.47 12.35
C ARG A 154 -10.50 9.36 12.78
N SER A 155 -9.29 8.79 12.97
CA SER A 155 -8.09 9.60 13.30
C SER A 155 -7.71 10.53 12.15
N THR A 156 -7.86 10.09 10.89
CA THR A 156 -7.63 10.96 9.72
C THR A 156 -8.52 12.20 9.75
N VAL A 157 -9.81 12.07 10.08
CA VAL A 157 -10.73 13.22 10.24
C VAL A 157 -10.20 14.21 11.27
N ARG A 158 -9.79 13.72 12.45
CA ARG A 158 -9.24 14.55 13.51
C ARG A 158 -7.95 15.25 13.08
N MET A 159 -6.99 14.50 12.55
CA MET A 159 -5.73 15.04 12.08
C MET A 159 -5.90 16.10 10.97
N LEU A 160 -6.80 15.86 10.00
CA LEU A 160 -7.12 16.85 8.96
C LEU A 160 -7.66 18.15 9.55
N SER A 161 -8.50 18.07 10.60
CA SER A 161 -9.01 19.26 11.28
C SER A 161 -7.95 19.97 12.11
N GLU A 162 -7.19 19.23 12.91
CA GLU A 162 -6.23 19.79 13.87
C GLU A 162 -4.96 20.31 13.19
N GLU A 163 -4.35 19.51 12.29
CA GLU A 163 -3.05 19.84 11.70
C GLU A 163 -3.13 20.55 10.34
N TYR A 164 -4.24 20.37 9.60
CA TYR A 164 -4.40 20.93 8.24
C TYR A 164 -5.51 21.96 8.12
N GLY A 165 -6.32 22.16 9.17
CA GLY A 165 -7.46 23.08 9.11
C GLY A 165 -8.57 22.62 8.16
N ILE A 166 -8.64 21.34 7.84
CA ILE A 166 -9.60 20.75 6.92
C ILE A 166 -10.67 20.00 7.71
N ASN A 167 -11.87 20.56 7.81
CA ASN A 167 -12.98 19.89 8.47
C ASN A 167 -13.70 18.98 7.48
N THR A 168 -13.79 17.70 7.83
CA THR A 168 -14.54 16.69 7.06
C THR A 168 -15.25 15.72 7.99
N GLN A 169 -16.27 15.06 7.46
CA GLN A 169 -17.02 14.06 8.23
C GLN A 169 -16.59 12.65 7.89
N LEU A 170 -16.56 11.78 8.91
CA LEU A 170 -16.30 10.36 8.72
C LEU A 170 -17.33 9.70 7.76
N THR A 171 -18.59 10.11 7.83
CA THR A 171 -19.66 9.62 6.94
C THR A 171 -19.42 10.01 5.49
N SER A 172 -18.86 11.20 5.23
CA SER A 172 -18.50 11.64 3.87
C SER A 172 -17.37 10.80 3.30
N ILE A 173 -16.36 10.43 4.12
CA ILE A 173 -15.28 9.53 3.70
C ILE A 173 -15.85 8.15 3.33
N TYR A 174 -16.72 7.57 4.15
CA TYR A 174 -17.31 6.26 3.83
C TYR A 174 -18.20 6.31 2.59
N ARG A 175 -18.99 7.38 2.40
CA ARG A 175 -19.76 7.57 1.16
C ARG A 175 -18.85 7.68 -0.07
N MET A 176 -17.78 8.43 0.02
CA MET A 176 -16.78 8.53 -1.06
C MET A 176 -16.18 7.15 -1.37
N MET A 177 -15.81 6.36 -0.35
CA MET A 177 -15.32 4.99 -0.54
C MET A 177 -16.37 4.07 -1.19
N ASP A 178 -17.67 4.25 -0.86
CA ASP A 178 -18.75 3.48 -1.47
C ASP A 178 -18.98 3.84 -2.96
N PHE A 179 -18.39 4.93 -3.47
CA PHE A 179 -18.38 5.29 -4.90
C PHE A 179 -17.14 4.79 -5.66
N MET A 180 -16.16 4.25 -4.95
CA MET A 180 -14.98 3.65 -5.55
C MET A 180 -15.29 2.21 -6.00
N ASP A 181 -15.94 2.10 -7.16
CA ASP A 181 -16.22 0.83 -7.84
C ASP A 181 -14.99 0.34 -8.64
N GLU A 182 -15.13 -0.80 -9.31
CA GLU A 182 -14.04 -1.40 -10.10
C GLU A 182 -13.57 -0.44 -11.21
N ASP A 183 -14.48 0.27 -11.88
CA ASP A 183 -14.13 1.26 -12.91
C ASP A 183 -13.25 2.40 -12.36
N VAL A 184 -13.56 2.88 -11.14
CA VAL A 184 -12.76 3.91 -10.49
C VAL A 184 -11.39 3.37 -10.11
N ILE A 185 -11.34 2.15 -9.56
CA ILE A 185 -10.10 1.47 -9.19
C ILE A 185 -9.22 1.24 -10.43
N GLU A 186 -9.81 0.78 -11.52
CA GLU A 186 -9.09 0.60 -12.78
C GLU A 186 -8.51 1.92 -13.30
N LYS A 187 -9.28 3.01 -13.27
CA LYS A 187 -8.79 4.34 -13.65
C LYS A 187 -7.62 4.82 -12.79
N ILE A 188 -7.68 4.57 -11.48
CA ILE A 188 -6.56 4.89 -10.57
C ILE A 188 -5.30 4.17 -11.05
N GLN A 189 -5.39 2.89 -11.37
CA GLN A 189 -4.26 2.12 -11.85
C GLN A 189 -3.76 2.60 -13.22
N GLN A 190 -4.68 2.88 -14.16
CA GLN A 190 -4.34 3.42 -15.49
C GLN A 190 -3.61 4.77 -15.39
N LYS A 191 -4.08 5.69 -14.52
CA LYS A 191 -3.43 6.98 -14.29
C LYS A 191 -2.03 6.79 -13.69
N THR A 192 -1.90 5.90 -12.69
CA THR A 192 -0.60 5.56 -12.10
C THR A 192 0.37 4.99 -13.13
N TYR A 193 -0.08 4.06 -13.95
CA TYR A 193 0.71 3.46 -15.03
C TYR A 193 1.14 4.49 -16.07
N SER A 194 0.20 5.34 -16.53
CA SER A 194 0.50 6.39 -17.52
C SER A 194 1.55 7.37 -17.01
N TYR A 195 1.47 7.77 -15.74
CA TYR A 195 2.46 8.65 -15.12
C TYR A 195 3.82 7.96 -14.93
N THR A 196 3.81 6.67 -14.55
CA THR A 196 5.03 5.86 -14.47
C THR A 196 5.75 5.79 -15.83
N ARG A 197 5.01 5.57 -16.92
CA ARG A 197 5.56 5.60 -18.29
C ARG A 197 6.14 6.97 -18.64
N GLN A 198 5.42 8.04 -18.36
CA GLN A 198 5.89 9.41 -18.63
C GLN A 198 7.22 9.69 -17.91
N LEU A 199 7.36 9.29 -16.66
CA LEU A 199 8.61 9.46 -15.89
C LEU A 199 9.77 8.63 -16.43
N LYS A 200 9.48 7.47 -17.04
CA LYS A 200 10.46 6.52 -17.58
C LYS A 200 10.84 6.75 -19.05
N GLY A 201 10.17 7.67 -19.76
CA GLY A 201 10.39 7.86 -21.18
C GLY A 201 9.88 6.70 -22.03
N GLU A 202 8.74 6.13 -21.65
CA GLU A 202 7.99 5.05 -22.33
C GLU A 202 8.60 3.63 -22.30
N GLU A 203 9.86 3.44 -21.93
CA GLU A 203 10.48 2.11 -21.84
C GLU A 203 10.27 1.46 -20.47
N LEU A 204 9.50 0.38 -20.44
CA LEU A 204 9.34 -0.51 -19.29
C LEU A 204 9.94 -1.87 -19.61
N ASP A 205 11.26 -1.99 -19.43
CA ASP A 205 12.01 -3.20 -19.79
C ASP A 205 11.76 -4.36 -18.82
N VAL A 206 11.60 -4.05 -17.52
CA VAL A 206 11.53 -5.03 -16.44
C VAL A 206 10.41 -4.68 -15.47
N ILE A 207 9.57 -5.64 -15.16
CA ILE A 207 8.51 -5.55 -14.15
C ILE A 207 8.75 -6.62 -13.08
N PHE A 208 8.83 -6.19 -11.84
CA PHE A 208 8.87 -7.06 -10.65
C PHE A 208 7.47 -7.34 -10.16
N TYR A 209 7.21 -8.58 -9.84
CA TYR A 209 5.94 -9.05 -9.32
C TYR A 209 6.12 -9.89 -8.06
N ASP A 210 5.33 -9.64 -7.07
CA ASP A 210 5.23 -10.47 -5.87
C ASP A 210 3.86 -10.30 -5.21
N CYS A 211 3.55 -11.22 -4.28
CA CYS A 211 2.32 -11.25 -3.50
C CYS A 211 2.62 -11.13 -2.01
N THR A 212 1.67 -10.54 -1.29
CA THR A 212 1.74 -10.47 0.16
C THR A 212 0.37 -10.61 0.79
N SER A 213 0.31 -11.11 2.03
CA SER A 213 -0.92 -11.13 2.82
C SER A 213 -1.10 -9.84 3.61
N LEU A 214 -2.35 -9.37 3.68
CA LEU A 214 -2.78 -8.25 4.52
C LEU A 214 -3.90 -8.73 5.45
N TYR A 215 -3.67 -8.72 6.74
CA TYR A 215 -4.58 -9.27 7.74
C TYR A 215 -5.58 -8.24 8.26
N PHE A 216 -6.68 -8.77 8.80
CA PHE A 216 -7.70 -8.04 9.54
C PHE A 216 -7.56 -8.32 11.03
N GLU A 217 -7.90 -7.36 11.86
CA GLU A 217 -8.09 -7.59 13.30
C GLU A 217 -9.47 -8.25 13.54
N SER A 218 -9.70 -9.38 12.87
CA SER A 218 -10.98 -10.11 12.91
C SER A 218 -10.80 -11.58 12.59
N PHE A 219 -11.64 -12.40 13.18
CA PHE A 219 -11.74 -13.84 12.90
C PHE A 219 -12.89 -14.17 11.96
N LYS A 220 -13.73 -13.17 11.59
CA LYS A 220 -14.86 -13.35 10.69
C LYS A 220 -14.37 -13.58 9.27
N GLN A 221 -14.91 -14.59 8.60
CA GLN A 221 -14.67 -14.90 7.20
C GLN A 221 -15.91 -14.56 6.38
N GLU A 222 -15.76 -13.66 5.39
CA GLU A 222 -16.84 -13.25 4.50
C GLU A 222 -16.23 -12.59 3.24
N GLY A 223 -16.69 -12.96 2.06
CA GLY A 223 -16.21 -12.40 0.79
C GLY A 223 -14.68 -12.55 0.62
N LEU A 224 -13.97 -11.45 0.43
CA LEU A 224 -12.51 -11.43 0.32
C LEU A 224 -11.78 -11.82 1.62
N MET A 225 -12.44 -11.64 2.77
CA MET A 225 -11.86 -11.92 4.08
C MET A 225 -11.90 -13.43 4.34
N GLN A 226 -10.81 -14.12 4.09
CA GLN A 226 -10.69 -15.58 4.30
C GLN A 226 -9.40 -15.90 5.06
N ASN A 227 -9.42 -17.00 5.80
CA ASN A 227 -8.21 -17.54 6.40
C ASN A 227 -7.35 -18.19 5.32
N GLY A 228 -6.03 -18.06 5.44
CA GLY A 228 -5.09 -18.62 4.49
C GLY A 228 -3.69 -18.70 5.06
N TYR A 229 -2.73 -19.06 4.22
CA TYR A 229 -1.34 -19.05 4.62
C TYR A 229 -0.88 -17.62 4.91
N SER A 230 -0.49 -17.36 6.14
CA SER A 230 -0.04 -16.03 6.58
C SER A 230 1.48 -15.95 6.63
N LYS A 231 2.08 -15.12 5.79
CA LYS A 231 3.53 -14.80 5.84
C LYS A 231 3.94 -14.14 7.18
N ASP A 232 2.98 -13.59 7.91
CA ASP A 232 3.18 -12.91 9.20
C ASP A 232 2.88 -13.80 10.42
N GLY A 233 2.61 -15.10 10.22
CA GLY A 233 2.31 -16.07 11.28
C GLY A 233 0.93 -15.90 11.94
N LYS A 234 0.02 -15.13 11.34
CA LYS A 234 -1.31 -14.84 11.86
C LYS A 234 -2.37 -15.77 11.23
N PHE A 235 -2.22 -17.07 11.42
CA PHE A 235 -3.03 -18.10 10.76
C PHE A 235 -4.51 -18.08 11.15
N ASN A 236 -4.85 -17.55 12.33
CA ASN A 236 -6.23 -17.48 12.83
C ASN A 236 -6.96 -16.19 12.43
N GLN A 237 -6.28 -15.24 11.80
CA GLN A 237 -6.90 -13.98 11.37
C GLN A 237 -7.27 -14.05 9.89
N ALA A 238 -8.44 -13.50 9.56
CA ALA A 238 -8.81 -13.32 8.17
C ALA A 238 -7.83 -12.38 7.48
N GLN A 239 -7.56 -12.63 6.21
CA GLN A 239 -6.63 -11.87 5.38
C GLN A 239 -7.15 -11.70 3.95
N ILE A 240 -6.49 -10.87 3.18
CA ILE A 240 -6.54 -10.84 1.72
C ILE A 240 -5.14 -11.05 1.17
N ILE A 241 -5.03 -11.47 -0.07
CA ILE A 241 -3.78 -11.48 -0.82
C ILE A 241 -3.74 -10.25 -1.71
N LEU A 242 -2.65 -9.51 -1.65
CA LEU A 242 -2.35 -8.37 -2.51
C LEU A 242 -1.16 -8.71 -3.40
N SER A 243 -1.34 -8.68 -4.71
CA SER A 243 -0.22 -8.67 -5.65
C SER A 243 0.08 -7.26 -6.11
N ILE A 244 1.35 -6.97 -6.41
CA ILE A 244 1.77 -5.67 -6.93
C ILE A 244 2.80 -5.84 -8.06
N LEU A 245 2.71 -4.95 -9.03
CA LEU A 245 3.62 -4.81 -10.15
C LEU A 245 4.40 -3.51 -9.99
N VAL A 246 5.72 -3.58 -10.02
CA VAL A 246 6.58 -2.40 -9.91
C VAL A 246 7.69 -2.43 -10.94
N THR A 247 8.15 -1.24 -11.34
CA THR A 247 9.31 -1.10 -12.23
C THR A 247 10.62 -1.35 -11.51
N LYS A 248 11.71 -1.42 -12.27
CA LYS A 248 13.10 -1.49 -11.78
C LYS A 248 13.48 -0.37 -10.79
N GLN A 249 12.77 0.77 -10.81
CA GLN A 249 12.95 1.86 -9.85
C GLN A 249 11.94 1.80 -8.69
N GLY A 250 11.13 0.75 -8.60
CA GLY A 250 10.10 0.58 -7.59
C GLY A 250 8.87 1.47 -7.76
N LEU A 251 8.67 2.03 -8.97
CA LEU A 251 7.46 2.78 -9.28
C LEU A 251 6.31 1.79 -9.52
N ALA A 252 5.15 2.07 -8.95
CA ALA A 252 3.99 1.20 -9.08
C ALA A 252 3.45 1.21 -10.52
N VAL A 253 3.13 0.02 -11.02
CA VAL A 253 2.48 -0.21 -12.32
C VAL A 253 1.02 -0.57 -12.13
N GLY A 254 0.73 -1.49 -11.21
CA GLY A 254 -0.61 -1.94 -10.90
C GLY A 254 -0.65 -2.92 -9.73
N TYR A 255 -1.85 -3.32 -9.34
CA TYR A 255 -2.06 -4.29 -8.27
C TYR A 255 -3.34 -5.08 -8.49
N GLN A 256 -3.46 -6.24 -7.80
CA GLN A 256 -4.70 -7.03 -7.73
C GLN A 256 -4.96 -7.45 -6.28
N VAL A 257 -6.24 -7.62 -5.94
CA VAL A 257 -6.70 -8.05 -4.60
C VAL A 257 -7.43 -9.36 -4.75
N TYR A 258 -7.00 -10.37 -3.99
CA TYR A 258 -7.58 -11.71 -4.00
C TYR A 258 -8.11 -12.09 -2.62
N SER A 259 -8.99 -13.08 -2.60
CA SER A 259 -9.44 -13.71 -1.37
C SER A 259 -8.26 -14.26 -0.56
N GLY A 260 -8.35 -14.22 0.76
CA GLY A 260 -7.26 -14.59 1.67
C GLY A 260 -6.82 -16.05 1.58
N ASN A 261 -7.67 -16.94 1.05
CA ASN A 261 -7.35 -18.34 0.81
C ASN A 261 -6.79 -18.63 -0.59
N THR A 262 -6.57 -17.60 -1.42
CA THR A 262 -5.97 -17.76 -2.74
C THR A 262 -4.51 -18.21 -2.63
N PHE A 263 -4.15 -19.27 -3.37
CA PHE A 263 -2.77 -19.67 -3.50
C PHE A 263 -2.01 -18.69 -4.42
N GLU A 264 -0.88 -18.16 -3.96
CA GLU A 264 -0.12 -17.13 -4.69
C GLU A 264 0.25 -17.54 -6.12
N GLY A 265 0.52 -18.83 -6.35
CA GLY A 265 0.81 -19.35 -7.68
C GLY A 265 -0.31 -19.17 -8.71
N ASN A 266 -1.56 -19.01 -8.26
CA ASN A 266 -2.71 -18.83 -9.16
C ASN A 266 -2.92 -17.34 -9.54
N THR A 267 -2.16 -16.41 -8.97
CA THR A 267 -2.31 -14.97 -9.23
C THR A 267 -1.55 -14.49 -10.47
N LEU A 268 -0.74 -15.35 -11.05
CA LEU A 268 0.15 -15.00 -12.17
C LEU A 268 -0.62 -14.71 -13.45
N GLU A 269 -1.68 -15.47 -13.74
CA GLU A 269 -2.52 -15.32 -14.92
C GLU A 269 -3.09 -13.90 -15.01
N ASP A 270 -3.66 -13.42 -13.91
CA ASP A 270 -4.19 -12.06 -13.82
C ASP A 270 -3.10 -10.98 -13.99
N ALA A 271 -1.89 -11.24 -13.49
CA ALA A 271 -0.75 -10.34 -13.67
C ALA A 271 -0.33 -10.24 -15.15
N VAL A 272 -0.31 -11.37 -15.87
CA VAL A 272 -0.03 -11.41 -17.31
C VAL A 272 -1.13 -10.67 -18.11
N GLU A 273 -2.39 -10.89 -17.75
CA GLU A 273 -3.51 -10.18 -18.36
C GLU A 273 -3.41 -8.68 -18.15
N LEU A 274 -3.09 -8.25 -16.94
CA LEU A 274 -2.91 -6.84 -16.60
C LEU A 274 -1.80 -6.21 -17.46
N ILE A 275 -0.67 -6.87 -17.61
CA ILE A 275 0.46 -6.39 -18.40
C ILE A 275 0.08 -6.30 -19.88
N LYS A 276 -0.42 -7.39 -20.47
CA LYS A 276 -0.62 -7.49 -21.92
C LYS A 276 -1.91 -6.82 -22.41
N LYS A 277 -3.04 -7.12 -21.78
CA LYS A 277 -4.34 -6.66 -22.25
C LYS A 277 -4.68 -5.25 -21.79
N LYS A 278 -4.44 -4.93 -20.51
CA LYS A 278 -4.82 -3.62 -19.97
C LYS A 278 -3.79 -2.54 -20.29
N TYR A 279 -2.53 -2.81 -20.10
CA TYR A 279 -1.48 -1.81 -20.28
C TYR A 279 -0.81 -1.86 -21.65
N LYS A 280 -1.08 -2.91 -22.44
CA LYS A 280 -0.49 -3.10 -23.76
C LYS A 280 1.04 -2.95 -23.74
N ILE A 281 1.66 -3.46 -22.67
CA ILE A 281 3.11 -3.48 -22.55
C ILE A 281 3.61 -4.56 -23.52
N GLY A 282 4.43 -4.17 -24.50
CA GLY A 282 4.94 -5.07 -25.51
C GLY A 282 6.00 -6.02 -24.96
N GLU A 283 7.24 -5.70 -25.17
CA GLU A 283 8.39 -6.46 -24.69
C GLU A 283 8.70 -6.09 -23.24
N VAL A 284 8.47 -7.00 -22.31
CA VAL A 284 8.79 -6.82 -20.89
C VAL A 284 9.33 -8.12 -20.31
N ILE A 285 10.32 -7.97 -19.43
CA ILE A 285 10.85 -9.09 -18.65
C ILE A 285 10.12 -9.11 -17.30
N PHE A 286 9.38 -10.17 -17.08
CA PHE A 286 8.67 -10.42 -15.83
C PHE A 286 9.59 -11.09 -14.81
N VAL A 287 9.80 -10.47 -13.66
CA VAL A 287 10.68 -10.98 -12.61
C VAL A 287 9.88 -11.29 -11.35
N ALA A 288 9.99 -12.52 -10.85
CA ALA A 288 9.24 -12.98 -9.68
C ALA A 288 10.04 -13.95 -8.80
N ASP A 289 9.56 -14.15 -7.56
CA ASP A 289 10.19 -15.06 -6.61
C ASP A 289 9.86 -16.54 -6.92
N SER A 290 10.63 -17.43 -6.32
CA SER A 290 10.50 -18.88 -6.41
C SER A 290 9.16 -19.44 -5.89
N GLY A 291 8.42 -18.68 -5.10
CA GLY A 291 7.08 -19.02 -4.64
C GLY A 291 6.07 -19.19 -5.78
N LEU A 292 6.27 -18.45 -6.88
CA LEU A 292 5.39 -18.43 -8.05
C LEU A 292 5.77 -19.44 -9.13
N ILE A 293 6.91 -20.14 -9.00
CA ILE A 293 7.35 -21.09 -10.00
C ILE A 293 6.54 -22.39 -9.95
N SER A 294 5.95 -22.75 -11.08
CA SER A 294 5.32 -24.04 -11.34
C SER A 294 5.39 -24.35 -12.83
N HIS A 295 5.27 -25.62 -13.21
CA HIS A 295 5.19 -26.01 -14.62
C HIS A 295 4.03 -25.32 -15.36
N LYS A 296 2.88 -25.16 -14.69
CA LYS A 296 1.73 -24.41 -15.24
C LYS A 296 2.12 -22.98 -15.54
N ASN A 297 2.67 -22.27 -14.56
CA ASN A 297 2.98 -20.83 -14.67
C ASN A 297 4.06 -20.55 -15.72
N THR A 298 5.12 -21.34 -15.77
CA THR A 298 6.20 -21.17 -16.77
C THR A 298 5.71 -21.44 -18.19
N ARG A 299 4.84 -22.45 -18.37
CA ARG A 299 4.21 -22.75 -19.66
C ARG A 299 3.30 -21.63 -20.10
N GLU A 300 2.47 -21.10 -19.20
CA GLU A 300 1.53 -20.02 -19.48
C GLU A 300 2.25 -18.74 -19.91
N LEU A 301 3.30 -18.33 -19.17
CA LEU A 301 4.13 -17.19 -19.56
C LEU A 301 4.74 -17.38 -20.93
N HIS A 302 5.29 -18.56 -21.22
CA HIS A 302 5.89 -18.89 -22.50
C HIS A 302 4.86 -18.85 -23.65
N GLN A 303 3.69 -19.46 -23.47
CA GLN A 303 2.60 -19.47 -24.45
C GLN A 303 2.05 -18.07 -24.74
N ASN A 304 2.07 -17.21 -23.75
CA ASN A 304 1.69 -15.80 -23.89
C ASN A 304 2.84 -14.91 -24.42
N ASN A 305 3.97 -15.47 -24.85
CA ASN A 305 5.15 -14.72 -25.29
C ASN A 305 5.61 -13.67 -24.27
N VAL A 306 5.61 -14.03 -22.97
CA VAL A 306 6.16 -13.21 -21.90
C VAL A 306 7.54 -13.71 -21.54
N SER A 307 8.54 -12.86 -21.69
CA SER A 307 9.89 -13.11 -21.17
C SER A 307 9.89 -13.06 -19.66
N PHE A 308 10.53 -14.03 -18.98
CA PHE A 308 10.54 -14.03 -17.52
C PHE A 308 11.86 -14.51 -16.92
N ILE A 309 12.09 -14.10 -15.67
CA ILE A 309 13.14 -14.57 -14.79
C ILE A 309 12.51 -14.86 -13.42
N MET A 310 12.57 -16.10 -12.96
CA MET A 310 12.02 -16.53 -11.66
C MET A 310 13.07 -17.20 -10.80
N GLY A 311 12.92 -17.09 -9.46
CA GLY A 311 13.75 -17.85 -8.54
C GLY A 311 13.58 -19.35 -8.74
N ALA A 312 14.68 -20.11 -8.79
CA ALA A 312 14.66 -21.56 -8.91
C ALA A 312 14.67 -22.24 -7.54
N ARG A 313 13.89 -23.32 -7.40
CA ARG A 313 13.95 -24.23 -6.24
C ARG A 313 15.03 -25.29 -6.49
N ILE A 314 16.30 -24.88 -6.42
CA ILE A 314 17.45 -25.74 -6.81
C ILE A 314 17.55 -27.04 -6.02
N LYS A 315 17.06 -27.07 -4.77
CA LYS A 315 17.09 -28.29 -3.92
C LYS A 315 15.96 -29.27 -4.20
N ASN A 316 15.00 -28.90 -5.04
CA ASN A 316 13.83 -29.72 -5.37
C ASN A 316 13.86 -30.16 -6.84
N GLN A 317 15.05 -30.28 -7.41
CA GLN A 317 15.26 -30.76 -8.78
C GLN A 317 15.47 -32.28 -8.81
N ASP A 318 15.28 -32.86 -9.98
CA ASP A 318 15.58 -34.28 -10.22
C ASP A 318 17.06 -34.55 -9.96
N LYS A 319 17.40 -35.85 -9.74
CA LYS A 319 18.74 -36.26 -9.37
C LYS A 319 19.79 -35.82 -10.40
N GLU A 320 19.51 -35.98 -11.69
CA GLU A 320 20.40 -35.59 -12.78
C GLU A 320 20.72 -34.08 -12.76
N ILE A 321 19.70 -33.25 -12.59
CA ILE A 321 19.86 -31.78 -12.49
C ILE A 321 20.59 -31.40 -11.19
N THR A 322 20.29 -32.09 -10.09
CA THR A 322 20.98 -31.89 -8.80
C THR A 322 22.48 -32.21 -8.91
N GLU A 323 22.86 -33.31 -9.55
CA GLU A 323 24.26 -33.67 -9.79
C GLU A 323 24.95 -32.59 -10.64
N GLN A 324 24.31 -32.11 -11.69
CA GLN A 324 24.84 -31.00 -12.50
C GLN A 324 25.01 -29.71 -11.71
N ILE A 325 24.08 -29.37 -10.79
CA ILE A 325 24.18 -28.19 -9.93
C ILE A 325 25.38 -28.31 -8.99
N LEU A 326 25.57 -29.46 -8.37
CA LEU A 326 26.62 -29.70 -7.37
C LEU A 326 28.01 -29.97 -7.97
N ASP A 327 28.09 -30.28 -9.26
CA ASP A 327 29.36 -30.42 -9.97
C ASP A 327 30.03 -29.03 -10.19
N GLU A 328 31.14 -28.77 -9.50
CA GLU A 328 31.88 -27.53 -9.53
C GLU A 328 32.68 -27.29 -10.83
N SER A 329 32.89 -28.30 -11.65
CA SER A 329 33.87 -28.30 -12.76
C SER A 329 33.51 -27.31 -13.87
N ASN A 330 32.23 -26.99 -14.09
CA ASN A 330 31.75 -26.19 -15.22
C ASN A 330 31.22 -24.79 -14.85
N TYR A 331 31.53 -24.30 -13.66
CA TYR A 331 31.15 -22.95 -13.26
C TYR A 331 32.11 -21.89 -13.87
N LYS A 332 31.55 -20.92 -14.57
CA LYS A 332 32.28 -19.83 -15.20
C LYS A 332 32.31 -18.59 -14.27
N LEU A 333 33.47 -17.94 -14.16
CA LEU A 333 33.62 -16.72 -13.37
C LEU A 333 32.95 -15.53 -14.08
N ILE A 334 32.24 -14.70 -13.32
CA ILE A 334 31.72 -13.43 -13.81
C ILE A 334 32.75 -12.32 -13.63
N ASN A 335 33.35 -11.89 -14.73
CA ASN A 335 34.27 -10.76 -14.75
C ASN A 335 33.49 -9.44 -14.82
N ASN A 336 33.08 -8.90 -13.67
CA ASN A 336 32.38 -7.61 -13.59
C ASN A 336 32.75 -6.92 -12.27
N LYS A 337 33.09 -5.61 -12.33
CA LYS A 337 33.44 -4.79 -11.16
C LYS A 337 32.37 -4.82 -10.04
N GLN A 338 31.10 -5.00 -10.38
CA GLN A 338 30.01 -5.11 -9.39
C GLN A 338 30.06 -6.42 -8.58
N TYR A 339 30.72 -7.46 -9.11
CA TYR A 339 30.80 -8.81 -8.54
C TYR A 339 32.25 -9.26 -8.32
N GLU A 340 33.12 -8.34 -7.86
CA GLU A 340 34.57 -8.56 -7.64
C GLU A 340 34.91 -9.71 -6.68
N ASN A 341 33.89 -10.28 -6.00
CA ASN A 341 34.06 -11.34 -4.99
C ASN A 341 33.96 -12.77 -5.53
N GLY A 342 34.32 -13.02 -6.78
CA GLY A 342 34.39 -14.37 -7.32
C GLY A 342 33.03 -15.04 -7.57
N LEU A 343 32.02 -14.28 -7.96
CA LEU A 343 30.73 -14.85 -8.36
C LEU A 343 30.91 -15.74 -9.60
N LYS A 344 30.50 -17.00 -9.48
CA LYS A 344 30.50 -17.95 -10.58
C LYS A 344 29.09 -18.29 -11.00
N TYR A 345 28.90 -18.73 -12.24
CA TYR A 345 27.61 -19.20 -12.75
C TYR A 345 27.74 -20.42 -13.64
N LYS A 346 26.65 -21.18 -13.72
CA LYS A 346 26.48 -22.31 -14.64
C LYS A 346 25.05 -22.27 -15.20
N GLN A 347 24.92 -22.57 -16.50
CA GLN A 347 23.61 -22.69 -17.15
C GLN A 347 23.29 -24.15 -17.42
N ILE A 348 22.09 -24.58 -17.04
CA ILE A 348 21.58 -25.94 -17.19
C ILE A 348 20.26 -25.83 -17.96
N PRO A 349 20.17 -26.36 -19.20
CA PRO A 349 18.91 -26.47 -19.92
C PRO A 349 17.94 -27.38 -19.15
N LEU A 350 16.73 -26.94 -18.90
CA LEU A 350 15.69 -27.76 -18.27
C LEU A 350 14.73 -28.38 -19.29
N ASN A 351 14.44 -27.65 -20.36
CA ASN A 351 13.66 -28.10 -21.52
C ASN A 351 13.89 -27.15 -22.72
N GLU A 352 13.09 -27.29 -23.79
CA GLU A 352 13.24 -26.55 -25.03
C GLU A 352 13.22 -25.01 -24.88
N TYR A 353 12.53 -24.49 -23.86
CA TYR A 353 12.37 -23.04 -23.64
C TYR A 353 12.88 -22.56 -22.29
N LEU A 354 13.21 -23.45 -21.35
CA LEU A 354 13.65 -23.08 -20.00
C LEU A 354 15.14 -23.37 -19.78
N THR A 355 15.84 -22.40 -19.27
CA THR A 355 17.22 -22.54 -18.80
C THR A 355 17.32 -22.13 -17.33
N MET A 356 17.95 -22.96 -16.52
CA MET A 356 18.32 -22.63 -15.14
C MET A 356 19.73 -22.01 -15.14
N THR A 357 19.87 -20.82 -14.57
CA THR A 357 21.17 -20.22 -14.28
C THR A 357 21.42 -20.35 -12.78
N VAL A 358 22.38 -21.22 -12.41
CA VAL A 358 22.82 -21.39 -11.03
C VAL A 358 24.03 -20.50 -10.79
N THR A 359 24.07 -19.83 -9.65
CA THR A 359 25.18 -18.99 -9.22
C THR A 359 25.80 -19.54 -7.95
N TYR A 360 27.12 -19.42 -7.83
CA TYR A 360 27.86 -19.67 -6.60
C TYR A 360 28.55 -18.38 -6.16
N SER A 361 28.36 -17.97 -4.91
CA SER A 361 29.00 -16.80 -4.31
C SER A 361 29.76 -17.20 -3.04
N PRO A 362 31.11 -17.01 -2.98
CA PRO A 362 31.89 -17.28 -1.78
C PRO A 362 31.38 -16.53 -0.54
N LYS A 363 31.09 -15.25 -0.69
CA LYS A 363 30.53 -14.41 0.39
C LYS A 363 29.21 -14.96 0.92
N ARG A 364 28.37 -15.50 0.05
CA ARG A 364 27.11 -16.14 0.44
C ARG A 364 27.36 -17.47 1.13
N ALA A 365 28.32 -18.26 0.64
CA ALA A 365 28.68 -19.53 1.28
C ALA A 365 29.15 -19.34 2.72
N GLU A 366 30.01 -18.34 2.96
CA GLU A 366 30.45 -17.97 4.31
C GLU A 366 29.24 -17.57 5.20
N LYS A 367 28.32 -16.79 4.65
CA LYS A 367 27.10 -16.40 5.39
C LYS A 367 26.20 -17.60 5.67
N ASP A 368 25.92 -18.43 4.68
CA ASP A 368 25.05 -19.62 4.84
C ASP A 368 25.65 -20.58 5.90
N LYS A 369 26.98 -20.77 5.90
CA LYS A 369 27.73 -21.53 6.91
C LYS A 369 27.57 -20.88 8.31
N TYR A 370 27.86 -19.61 8.44
CA TYR A 370 27.75 -18.88 9.72
C TYR A 370 26.32 -18.94 10.31
N ASP A 371 25.31 -18.70 9.47
CA ASP A 371 23.91 -18.75 9.88
C ASP A 371 23.52 -20.15 10.34
N ARG A 372 23.99 -21.20 9.66
CA ARG A 372 23.78 -22.60 10.03
C ARG A 372 24.45 -22.94 11.35
N GLU A 373 25.75 -22.64 11.52
CA GLU A 373 26.51 -22.91 12.74
C GLU A 373 25.87 -22.22 13.94
N THR A 374 25.54 -20.91 13.82
CA THR A 374 24.87 -20.14 14.87
C THR A 374 23.52 -20.75 15.26
N ALA A 375 22.73 -21.20 14.26
CA ALA A 375 21.44 -21.81 14.53
C ALA A 375 21.55 -23.19 15.18
N ILE A 376 22.55 -23.99 14.80
CA ILE A 376 22.85 -25.29 15.42
C ILE A 376 23.30 -25.10 16.87
N GLU A 377 24.17 -24.13 17.17
CA GLU A 377 24.54 -23.83 18.55
C GLU A 377 23.34 -23.45 19.42
N LYS A 378 22.46 -22.60 18.90
CA LYS A 378 21.21 -22.24 19.59
C LYS A 378 20.31 -23.45 19.80
N LEU A 379 20.29 -24.37 18.84
CA LEU A 379 19.52 -25.59 18.90
C LEU A 379 20.10 -26.56 19.95
N LYS A 380 21.43 -26.78 19.98
CA LYS A 380 22.13 -27.57 21.01
C LYS A 380 21.84 -27.03 22.42
N LYS A 381 21.91 -25.70 22.61
CA LYS A 381 21.57 -25.06 23.89
C LYS A 381 20.11 -25.28 24.29
N LYS A 382 19.17 -25.33 23.33
CA LYS A 382 17.76 -25.62 23.60
C LYS A 382 17.51 -27.10 23.91
N LEU A 383 18.15 -28.02 23.21
CA LEU A 383 18.07 -29.45 23.50
C LEU A 383 18.51 -29.76 24.94
N ASN A 384 19.66 -29.20 25.37
CA ASN A 384 20.21 -29.40 26.72
C ASN A 384 19.36 -28.79 27.83
N LYS A 385 18.54 -27.76 27.56
CA LYS A 385 17.70 -27.07 28.55
C LYS A 385 16.23 -27.53 28.54
N SER A 386 15.79 -28.29 27.55
CA SER A 386 14.37 -28.62 27.37
C SER A 386 13.98 -29.82 28.25
N LYS A 387 12.95 -29.62 29.08
CA LYS A 387 12.28 -30.71 29.83
C LYS A 387 11.42 -31.61 28.91
N ASN A 388 11.07 -31.16 27.71
CA ASN A 388 10.33 -31.93 26.69
C ASN A 388 10.97 -31.76 25.32
N PRO A 389 12.06 -32.49 25.04
CA PRO A 389 12.80 -32.37 23.79
C PRO A 389 11.97 -32.80 22.57
N LYS A 390 11.01 -33.73 22.70
CA LYS A 390 10.13 -34.16 21.57
C LYS A 390 9.36 -33.04 20.93
N GLY A 391 9.00 -31.98 21.68
CA GLY A 391 8.37 -30.76 21.16
C GLY A 391 9.27 -29.89 20.25
N LEU A 392 10.56 -30.21 20.15
CA LEU A 392 11.51 -29.54 19.26
C LEU A 392 11.60 -30.19 17.87
N LEU A 393 11.03 -31.38 17.69
CA LEU A 393 11.01 -32.05 16.39
C LEU A 393 10.14 -31.27 15.40
N SER A 394 10.72 -30.93 14.26
CA SER A 394 9.99 -30.23 13.18
C SER A 394 10.78 -30.34 11.88
N ASN A 395 10.08 -30.48 10.78
CA ASN A 395 10.69 -30.46 9.44
C ASN A 395 10.98 -29.03 8.94
N PHE A 396 10.69 -28.00 9.74
CA PHE A 396 10.86 -26.59 9.36
C PHE A 396 12.10 -25.94 9.94
N GLY A 397 12.76 -25.14 9.14
CA GLY A 397 13.93 -24.37 9.53
C GLY A 397 15.08 -25.29 10.00
N TYR A 398 15.83 -24.85 10.99
CA TYR A 398 16.97 -25.60 11.52
C TYR A 398 16.57 -26.79 12.41
N LYS A 399 15.33 -26.89 12.84
CA LYS A 399 14.82 -28.03 13.61
C LYS A 399 14.80 -29.33 12.79
N LYS A 400 14.80 -29.27 11.46
CA LYS A 400 14.93 -30.43 10.57
C LYS A 400 16.23 -31.21 10.76
N PHE A 401 17.25 -30.64 11.39
CA PHE A 401 18.52 -31.28 11.71
C PHE A 401 18.50 -32.05 13.02
N ILE A 402 17.35 -32.20 13.67
CA ILE A 402 17.20 -33.07 14.84
C ILE A 402 16.74 -34.43 14.39
N LYS A 403 17.41 -35.49 14.88
CA LYS A 403 16.97 -36.89 14.73
C LYS A 403 16.74 -37.52 16.11
N ILE A 404 15.94 -38.58 16.15
CA ILE A 404 15.69 -39.39 17.34
C ILE A 404 16.74 -40.50 17.39
N GLN A 405 17.44 -40.62 18.51
CA GLN A 405 18.35 -41.72 18.79
C GLN A 405 17.78 -42.57 19.94
N GLY A 406 17.58 -43.87 19.69
CA GLY A 406 16.96 -44.75 20.68
C GLY A 406 15.48 -44.39 20.98
N GLU A 407 15.03 -44.65 22.22
CA GLU A 407 13.61 -44.44 22.59
C GLU A 407 13.21 -42.98 22.89
N ALA A 408 14.14 -42.09 23.24
CA ALA A 408 13.83 -40.76 23.68
C ALA A 408 14.88 -39.65 23.47
N ASP A 409 16.11 -40.00 23.10
CA ASP A 409 17.18 -39.01 22.96
C ASP A 409 17.15 -38.32 21.61
N LEU A 410 17.37 -37.00 21.62
CA LEU A 410 17.45 -36.19 20.41
C LEU A 410 18.88 -35.72 20.19
N GLU A 411 19.39 -35.96 19.00
CA GLU A 411 20.72 -35.50 18.59
C GLU A 411 20.66 -34.73 17.27
N ILE A 412 21.79 -34.10 16.94
CA ILE A 412 21.96 -33.44 15.66
C ILE A 412 22.29 -34.47 14.60
N ASP A 413 21.58 -34.38 13.49
CA ASP A 413 21.78 -35.25 12.31
C ASP A 413 22.93 -34.69 11.47
N GLU A 414 24.12 -35.18 11.71
CA GLU A 414 25.35 -34.73 11.04
C GLU A 414 25.36 -35.06 9.53
N GLU A 415 24.63 -36.10 9.10
CA GLU A 415 24.51 -36.43 7.67
C GLU A 415 23.68 -35.36 6.94
N LYS A 416 22.54 -34.98 7.54
CA LYS A 416 21.72 -33.88 6.99
C LYS A 416 22.45 -32.54 7.01
N LEU A 417 23.35 -32.31 7.97
CA LEU A 417 24.17 -31.10 7.99
C LEU A 417 25.15 -31.12 6.81
N LYS A 418 25.90 -32.20 6.61
CA LYS A 418 26.83 -32.35 5.48
C LYS A 418 26.11 -32.20 4.13
N GLU A 419 24.91 -32.79 4.00
CA GLU A 419 24.09 -32.57 2.81
C GLU A 419 23.68 -31.10 2.61
N ALA A 420 23.34 -30.42 3.69
CA ALA A 420 22.98 -28.99 3.60
C ALA A 420 24.17 -28.10 3.23
N GLU A 421 25.39 -28.44 3.63
CA GLU A 421 26.65 -27.76 3.32
C GLU A 421 26.96 -27.69 1.84
N LYS A 422 26.63 -28.75 1.08
CA LYS A 422 26.82 -28.81 -0.37
C LYS A 422 26.11 -27.68 -1.12
N TRP A 423 25.10 -27.05 -0.48
CA TRP A 423 24.27 -26.01 -1.08
C TRP A 423 24.68 -24.59 -0.67
N ASP A 424 25.73 -24.45 0.15
CA ASP A 424 26.19 -23.15 0.62
C ASP A 424 26.67 -22.28 -0.55
N GLY A 425 26.22 -21.05 -0.59
CA GLY A 425 26.57 -20.11 -1.64
C GLY A 425 25.82 -20.27 -2.95
N LEU A 426 25.07 -21.38 -3.13
CA LEU A 426 24.32 -21.65 -4.34
C LEU A 426 22.96 -20.93 -4.37
N LYS A 427 22.62 -20.35 -5.51
CA LYS A 427 21.30 -19.76 -5.81
C LYS A 427 20.98 -20.01 -7.27
N GLY A 428 19.73 -20.25 -7.58
CA GLY A 428 19.29 -20.47 -8.96
C GLY A 428 18.17 -19.54 -9.39
N ILE A 429 18.14 -19.27 -10.68
CA ILE A 429 17.04 -18.63 -11.38
C ILE A 429 16.68 -19.44 -12.61
N VAL A 430 15.45 -19.40 -13.06
CA VAL A 430 15.00 -19.96 -14.33
C VAL A 430 14.49 -18.85 -15.25
N SER A 431 14.76 -18.98 -16.53
CA SER A 431 14.36 -18.01 -17.54
C SER A 431 14.04 -18.68 -18.87
N ASN A 432 13.14 -18.07 -19.63
CA ASN A 432 12.87 -18.40 -21.02
C ASN A 432 13.52 -17.41 -22.01
N THR A 433 14.27 -16.41 -21.51
CA THR A 433 14.90 -15.40 -22.36
C THR A 433 16.21 -15.94 -22.96
N LYS A 434 16.34 -15.86 -24.28
CA LYS A 434 17.56 -16.20 -25.02
C LYS A 434 18.43 -14.96 -25.30
N ASP A 435 17.82 -13.77 -25.27
CA ASP A 435 18.46 -12.50 -25.64
C ASP A 435 19.25 -11.87 -24.48
N LEU A 436 19.06 -12.36 -23.24
CA LEU A 436 19.79 -11.87 -22.07
C LEU A 436 20.97 -12.74 -21.72
N THR A 437 22.11 -12.10 -21.53
CA THR A 437 23.28 -12.76 -20.94
C THR A 437 22.99 -13.24 -19.51
N PRO A 438 23.70 -14.27 -19.00
CA PRO A 438 23.55 -14.72 -17.61
C PRO A 438 23.73 -13.59 -16.59
N LEU A 439 24.65 -12.68 -16.83
CA LEU A 439 24.89 -11.51 -16.00
C LEU A 439 23.68 -10.58 -15.96
N GLN A 440 23.06 -10.31 -17.09
CA GLN A 440 21.85 -9.49 -17.17
C GLN A 440 20.69 -10.16 -16.42
N GLN A 441 20.49 -11.47 -16.60
CA GLN A 441 19.46 -12.22 -15.87
C GLN A 441 19.67 -12.15 -14.36
N ILE A 442 20.90 -12.37 -13.88
CA ILE A 442 21.25 -12.27 -12.46
C ILE A 442 21.02 -10.86 -11.94
N THR A 443 21.41 -9.82 -12.71
CA THR A 443 21.23 -8.42 -12.33
C THR A 443 19.75 -8.05 -12.26
N HIS A 444 18.94 -8.50 -13.20
CA HIS A 444 17.50 -8.26 -13.15
C HIS A 444 16.86 -8.97 -11.95
N TYR A 445 17.20 -10.24 -11.71
CA TYR A 445 16.67 -10.93 -10.55
C TYR A 445 17.11 -10.31 -9.21
N ALA A 446 18.35 -9.82 -9.14
CA ALA A 446 18.82 -9.08 -7.97
C ALA A 446 18.00 -7.82 -7.67
N GLY A 447 17.31 -7.26 -8.68
CA GLY A 447 16.39 -6.11 -8.52
C GLY A 447 15.06 -6.44 -7.82
N LEU A 448 14.75 -7.71 -7.54
CA LEU A 448 13.47 -8.12 -6.93
C LEU A 448 13.21 -7.47 -5.56
N TRP A 449 14.26 -7.04 -4.85
CA TRP A 449 14.12 -6.29 -3.61
C TRP A 449 13.28 -5.01 -3.73
N GLN A 450 13.09 -4.49 -4.94
CA GLN A 450 12.24 -3.30 -5.18
C GLN A 450 10.77 -3.56 -4.85
N VAL A 451 10.26 -4.75 -5.16
CA VAL A 451 8.89 -5.12 -4.79
C VAL A 451 8.78 -5.41 -3.30
N GLU A 452 9.80 -6.04 -2.71
CA GLU A 452 9.87 -6.26 -1.25
C GLU A 452 9.87 -4.92 -0.50
N GLU A 453 10.68 -3.95 -0.93
CA GLU A 453 10.71 -2.59 -0.37
C GLU A 453 9.37 -1.87 -0.55
N THR A 454 8.71 -2.06 -1.69
CA THR A 454 7.37 -1.51 -1.95
C THR A 454 6.35 -2.09 -0.97
N PHE A 455 6.41 -3.39 -0.67
CA PHE A 455 5.57 -3.99 0.37
C PHE A 455 5.93 -3.50 1.77
N ARG A 456 7.21 -3.31 2.08
CA ARG A 456 7.64 -2.72 3.35
C ARG A 456 7.01 -1.34 3.54
N ILE A 457 7.14 -0.46 2.55
CA ILE A 457 6.53 0.88 2.57
C ILE A 457 5.00 0.78 2.72
N SER A 458 4.36 -0.11 1.96
CA SER A 458 2.90 -0.32 2.01
C SER A 458 2.43 -0.74 3.40
N LYS A 459 3.12 -1.69 4.03
CA LYS A 459 2.75 -2.27 5.33
C LYS A 459 3.08 -1.35 6.51
N HIS A 460 4.23 -0.68 6.48
CA HIS A 460 4.76 0.09 7.62
C HIS A 460 4.56 1.59 7.46
N ASP A 461 4.89 2.15 6.29
CA ASP A 461 4.92 3.60 6.10
C ASP A 461 3.57 4.16 5.63
N VAL A 462 2.79 3.38 4.88
CA VAL A 462 1.41 3.69 4.49
C VAL A 462 0.39 3.03 5.43
N LYS A 463 0.82 2.06 6.25
CA LYS A 463 -0.03 1.26 7.15
C LYS A 463 -1.27 0.69 6.44
N MET A 464 -1.06 0.00 5.33
CA MET A 464 -2.14 -0.63 4.58
C MET A 464 -2.86 -1.71 5.41
N ARG A 465 -2.18 -2.27 6.41
CA ARG A 465 -2.70 -3.22 7.40
C ARG A 465 -2.48 -2.71 8.85
N PRO A 466 -3.29 -3.14 9.84
CA PRO A 466 -4.47 -3.99 9.70
C PRO A 466 -5.62 -3.27 8.99
N ILE A 467 -6.48 -4.05 8.32
CA ILE A 467 -7.65 -3.52 7.60
C ILE A 467 -8.85 -3.53 8.54
N TYR A 468 -9.58 -2.40 8.61
CA TYR A 468 -10.75 -2.21 9.50
C TYR A 468 -12.08 -2.11 8.74
N HIS A 469 -12.12 -2.50 7.47
CA HIS A 469 -13.32 -2.49 6.63
C HIS A 469 -13.84 -3.92 6.46
N TRP A 470 -15.17 -4.07 6.39
CA TRP A 470 -15.85 -5.36 6.43
C TRP A 470 -16.44 -5.78 5.07
N THR A 471 -16.76 -4.83 4.20
CA THR A 471 -17.33 -5.12 2.89
C THR A 471 -16.24 -5.11 1.82
N ASP A 472 -16.31 -6.03 0.87
CA ASP A 472 -15.34 -6.15 -0.23
C ASP A 472 -15.12 -4.81 -0.94
N ARG A 473 -16.20 -4.07 -1.18
CA ARG A 473 -16.14 -2.74 -1.80
C ARG A 473 -15.26 -1.76 -1.01
N ARG A 474 -15.45 -1.67 0.31
CA ARG A 474 -14.65 -0.77 1.15
C ARG A 474 -13.24 -1.28 1.40
N ILE A 475 -13.04 -2.60 1.39
CA ILE A 475 -11.71 -3.21 1.43
C ILE A 475 -10.94 -2.78 0.18
N LYS A 476 -11.49 -2.99 -1.02
CA LYS A 476 -10.90 -2.57 -2.30
C LYS A 476 -10.66 -1.05 -2.37
N ALA A 477 -11.61 -0.24 -1.92
CA ALA A 477 -11.48 1.22 -1.85
C ALA A 477 -10.35 1.64 -0.89
N HIS A 478 -10.20 0.97 0.26
CA HIS A 478 -9.09 1.22 1.19
C HIS A 478 -7.74 0.90 0.55
N ILE A 479 -7.63 -0.25 -0.12
CA ILE A 479 -6.40 -0.62 -0.84
C ILE A 479 -6.09 0.39 -1.95
N ALA A 480 -7.09 0.85 -2.71
CA ALA A 480 -6.92 1.86 -3.74
C ALA A 480 -6.39 3.19 -3.17
N ILE A 481 -6.95 3.68 -2.05
CA ILE A 481 -6.46 4.87 -1.35
C ILE A 481 -5.00 4.68 -0.89
N CYS A 482 -4.66 3.52 -0.34
CA CYS A 482 -3.31 3.22 0.08
C CYS A 482 -2.34 3.09 -1.12
N PHE A 483 -2.81 2.54 -2.24
CA PHE A 483 -2.03 2.46 -3.47
C PHE A 483 -1.76 3.85 -4.07
N MET A 484 -2.73 4.75 -4.07
CA MET A 484 -2.52 6.16 -4.47
C MET A 484 -1.49 6.85 -3.58
N ALA A 485 -1.58 6.65 -2.26
CA ALA A 485 -0.61 7.21 -1.30
C ALA A 485 0.80 6.66 -1.54
N LEU A 486 0.94 5.35 -1.70
CA LEU A 486 2.19 4.67 -2.04
C LEU A 486 2.78 5.22 -3.34
N SER A 487 1.95 5.32 -4.39
CA SER A 487 2.38 5.83 -5.70
C SER A 487 2.89 7.26 -5.60
N CYS A 488 2.17 8.16 -4.92
CA CYS A 488 2.63 9.52 -4.69
C CYS A 488 3.97 9.58 -3.93
N MET A 489 4.15 8.75 -2.89
CA MET A 489 5.41 8.68 -2.14
C MET A 489 6.58 8.20 -3.01
N ARG A 490 6.37 7.17 -3.83
CA ARG A 490 7.41 6.63 -4.73
C ARG A 490 7.72 7.59 -5.88
N PHE A 491 6.73 8.31 -6.41
CA PHE A 491 6.96 9.36 -7.41
C PHE A 491 7.78 10.51 -6.83
N ALA A 492 7.45 10.97 -5.62
CA ALA A 492 8.24 11.99 -4.93
C ALA A 492 9.70 11.55 -4.73
N GLU A 493 9.92 10.31 -4.27
CA GLU A 493 11.26 9.75 -4.10
C GLU A 493 12.04 9.74 -5.41
N TYR A 494 11.41 9.26 -6.49
CA TYR A 494 12.03 9.17 -7.81
C TYR A 494 12.38 10.56 -8.38
N GLU A 495 11.44 11.51 -8.35
CA GLU A 495 11.64 12.87 -8.86
C GLU A 495 12.71 13.64 -8.06
N VAL A 496 12.71 13.49 -6.72
CA VAL A 496 13.72 14.11 -5.84
C VAL A 496 15.10 13.50 -6.08
N ALA A 497 15.18 12.17 -6.22
CA ALA A 497 16.44 11.48 -6.50
C ALA A 497 17.01 11.85 -7.87
N ALA A 498 16.15 12.02 -8.88
CA ALA A 498 16.57 12.41 -10.23
C ALA A 498 17.12 13.84 -10.30
N ARG A 499 16.68 14.75 -9.41
CA ARG A 499 17.04 16.17 -9.49
C ARG A 499 18.09 16.62 -8.45
N TYR A 500 18.14 15.97 -7.30
CA TYR A 500 18.99 16.38 -6.18
C TYR A 500 19.82 15.23 -5.62
N LYS A 501 19.21 14.43 -4.75
CA LYS A 501 19.86 13.29 -4.10
C LYS A 501 18.81 12.24 -3.72
N LYS A 502 19.25 11.02 -3.51
CA LYS A 502 18.37 9.96 -3.02
C LYS A 502 17.96 10.23 -1.56
N ILE A 503 16.68 10.49 -1.35
CA ILE A 503 16.05 10.69 -0.03
C ILE A 503 14.92 9.70 0.07
N SER A 504 14.80 8.97 1.19
CA SER A 504 13.72 8.00 1.38
C SER A 504 12.34 8.68 1.43
N PRO A 505 11.25 7.98 1.05
CA PRO A 505 9.90 8.54 1.13
C PRO A 505 9.52 9.01 2.53
N VAL A 506 9.98 8.30 3.57
CA VAL A 506 9.75 8.66 4.97
C VAL A 506 10.44 9.96 5.33
N GLU A 507 11.67 10.15 4.86
CA GLU A 507 12.43 11.36 5.13
C GLU A 507 11.85 12.56 4.36
N ILE A 508 11.42 12.38 3.10
CA ILE A 508 10.69 13.41 2.35
C ILE A 508 9.46 13.86 3.15
N ARG A 509 8.66 12.92 3.62
CA ARG A 509 7.50 13.20 4.47
C ARG A 509 7.88 13.96 5.73
N ARG A 510 8.95 13.55 6.42
CA ARG A 510 9.45 14.19 7.64
C ARG A 510 9.85 15.65 7.41
N GLN A 511 10.58 15.93 6.33
CA GLN A 511 10.98 17.27 5.94
C GLN A 511 9.76 18.15 5.63
N LEU A 512 8.78 17.62 4.90
CA LEU A 512 7.58 18.36 4.54
C LEU A 512 6.63 18.60 5.74
N LYS A 513 6.62 17.74 6.76
CA LYS A 513 5.87 17.99 8.01
C LYS A 513 6.41 19.18 8.80
N GLN A 514 7.66 19.58 8.61
CA GLN A 514 8.25 20.76 9.24
C GLN A 514 7.88 22.07 8.52
N VAL A 515 7.34 22.00 7.31
CA VAL A 515 6.84 23.18 6.58
C VAL A 515 5.47 23.53 7.13
N GLN A 516 5.44 24.47 8.06
CA GLN A 516 4.25 24.88 8.80
C GLN A 516 4.00 26.38 8.65
N THR A 517 2.77 26.80 8.91
CA THR A 517 2.37 28.21 8.95
C THR A 517 1.49 28.45 10.18
N SER A 518 1.89 29.35 11.06
CA SER A 518 1.08 29.80 12.17
C SER A 518 0.07 30.85 11.67
N ILE A 519 -1.19 30.66 12.01
CA ILE A 519 -2.25 31.65 11.78
C ILE A 519 -2.35 32.50 13.02
N LEU A 520 -2.03 33.76 12.86
CA LEU A 520 -2.02 34.76 13.90
C LEU A 520 -3.26 35.66 13.75
N LYS A 521 -3.90 36.01 14.85
CA LYS A 521 -5.02 36.94 14.87
C LYS A 521 -4.66 38.17 15.68
N ASP A 522 -4.89 39.32 15.11
CA ASP A 522 -4.88 40.59 15.83
C ASP A 522 -6.24 40.78 16.55
N LYS A 523 -6.20 40.76 17.88
CA LYS A 523 -7.41 40.91 18.71
C LYS A 523 -8.08 42.29 18.57
N SER A 524 -7.34 43.32 18.19
CA SER A 524 -7.86 44.66 18.07
C SER A 524 -8.59 44.90 16.75
N THR A 525 -8.04 44.31 15.66
CA THR A 525 -8.59 44.53 14.31
C THR A 525 -9.38 43.33 13.77
N GLY A 526 -9.21 42.14 14.38
CA GLY A 526 -9.77 40.88 13.90
C GLY A 526 -9.04 40.32 12.68
N LYS A 527 -8.04 41.00 12.15
CA LYS A 527 -7.27 40.56 10.97
C LYS A 527 -6.47 39.27 11.25
N LEU A 528 -6.32 38.47 10.21
CA LEU A 528 -5.54 37.22 10.26
C LEU A 528 -4.24 37.38 9.48
N TYR A 529 -3.16 36.88 10.05
CA TYR A 529 -1.83 36.90 9.44
C TYR A 529 -1.27 35.50 9.40
N ALA A 530 -0.56 35.18 8.33
CA ALA A 530 0.21 33.93 8.19
C ALA A 530 1.68 34.20 8.57
N LEU A 531 2.22 33.42 9.48
CA LEU A 531 3.65 33.40 9.83
C LEU A 531 4.23 32.05 9.42
N PRO A 532 4.91 31.96 8.25
CA PRO A 532 5.55 30.74 7.80
C PRO A 532 6.74 30.35 8.69
N SER A 533 6.93 29.05 8.92
CA SER A 533 8.07 28.54 9.66
C SER A 533 9.36 28.64 8.83
N LYS A 534 10.51 28.78 9.53
CA LYS A 534 11.81 28.53 8.91
C LYS A 534 11.91 27.04 8.54
N ILE A 535 12.34 26.75 7.33
CA ILE A 535 12.45 25.39 6.81
C ILE A 535 13.91 25.02 6.54
N GLN A 536 14.17 23.72 6.52
CA GLN A 536 15.50 23.18 6.18
C GLN A 536 15.73 23.18 4.67
N GLU A 537 16.99 23.09 4.26
CA GLU A 537 17.41 23.14 2.85
C GLU A 537 16.76 22.05 2.00
N ASP A 538 16.66 20.82 2.54
CA ASP A 538 16.03 19.71 1.81
C ASP A 538 14.53 19.98 1.56
N ALA A 539 13.80 20.50 2.57
CA ALA A 539 12.41 20.89 2.40
C ALA A 539 12.25 22.00 1.34
N PHE A 540 13.14 23.01 1.36
CA PHE A 540 13.14 24.07 0.37
C PHE A 540 13.39 23.54 -1.06
N LYS A 541 14.36 22.65 -1.25
CA LYS A 541 14.64 21.99 -2.53
C LYS A 541 13.46 21.19 -3.05
N ILE A 542 12.77 20.45 -2.16
CA ILE A 542 11.57 19.69 -2.51
C ILE A 542 10.44 20.63 -2.93
N LEU A 543 10.15 21.71 -2.19
CA LEU A 543 9.13 22.70 -2.57
C LEU A 543 9.42 23.29 -3.95
N ARG A 544 10.66 23.68 -4.19
CA ARG A 544 11.11 24.25 -5.47
C ARG A 544 10.97 23.29 -6.64
N LEU A 545 11.20 21.98 -6.43
CA LEU A 545 11.00 20.95 -7.45
C LEU A 545 9.56 20.91 -7.98
N TYR A 546 8.60 21.24 -7.13
CA TYR A 546 7.17 21.26 -7.46
C TYR A 546 6.65 22.69 -7.71
N ASP A 547 7.50 23.67 -7.98
CA ASP A 547 7.13 25.07 -8.22
C ASP A 547 6.25 25.65 -7.12
N ILE A 548 6.57 25.33 -5.86
CA ILE A 548 5.90 25.85 -4.67
C ILE A 548 6.76 26.97 -4.09
N LYS A 549 6.24 28.19 -4.16
CA LYS A 549 6.89 29.37 -3.57
C LYS A 549 6.82 29.27 -2.05
N HIS A 550 7.98 29.33 -1.40
CA HIS A 550 8.05 29.45 0.06
C HIS A 550 8.24 30.90 0.44
N ILE A 551 7.25 31.47 1.14
CA ILE A 551 7.31 32.81 1.70
C ILE A 551 8.00 32.69 3.06
N THR A 552 8.92 33.60 3.35
CA THR A 552 9.69 33.60 4.61
C THR A 552 9.30 34.71 5.58
N THR A 553 8.44 35.63 5.13
CA THR A 553 7.98 36.78 5.90
C THR A 553 6.48 36.65 6.20
N PRO A 554 6.00 37.24 7.31
CA PRO A 554 4.56 37.31 7.58
C PRO A 554 3.78 38.01 6.47
N TYR A 555 2.51 37.60 6.26
CA TYR A 555 1.61 38.23 5.31
C TYR A 555 0.15 38.19 5.82
N GLU A 556 -0.67 39.14 5.38
CA GLU A 556 -2.10 39.17 5.72
C GLU A 556 -2.86 38.07 4.94
N ILE A 557 -3.77 37.38 5.60
CA ILE A 557 -4.67 36.40 4.99
C ILE A 557 -5.94 37.12 4.57
N SER A 558 -6.16 37.24 3.27
CA SER A 558 -7.33 37.90 2.67
C SER A 558 -8.55 36.99 2.61
#